data_d0a0a87c062d90422688752d40492430
#
_entry.id   d0a0a87c062d90422688752d40492430
#
_cell.length_a   1.000
_cell.length_b   1.000
_cell.length_c   1.000
_cell.angle_alpha   90.00
_cell.angle_beta   90.00
_cell.angle_gamma   90.00
#
_symmetry.space_group_name_H-M   'P 1'
#
loop_
_entity.id
_entity.type
_entity.pdbx_description
1 polymer ?
#
loop_
_entity_poly.entity_id
_entity_poly.type
_entity_poly.pdbx_seq_one_letter_code
_entity_poly.pdbx_strand_id
1 'polypeptide(L)'
;MTHSKRIHAMLIAAFLAVCVLGAGCTSQPEGPGTPTETPAPAEEFAFNETDNNTNVTLQAGSGITIHLAENPTTGYGWNVTSARGLQYVNDTFIPPETGLVGAGGVHEWQYLAAEKGTSEFSAIYGRPWENVTGNETAFSMTFTIE
;
A
#
# COMPACT_ATOMS: atom_id res chain seq x y z
N MET A 1 6.94 -63.93 5.04
CA MET A 1 6.03 -64.86 4.35
C MET A 1 5.54 -64.13 3.12
N THR A 2 6.22 -64.42 2.06
CA THR A 2 5.87 -65.16 0.85
C THR A 2 5.00 -64.34 -0.12
N HIS A 3 5.70 -63.88 -1.15
CA HIS A 3 5.51 -64.25 -2.58
C HIS A 3 4.16 -63.83 -3.20
N SER A 4 4.08 -63.20 -4.37
CA SER A 4 4.54 -63.76 -5.64
C SER A 4 4.51 -62.69 -6.75
N LYS A 5 5.56 -62.69 -7.51
CA LYS A 5 5.70 -62.15 -8.87
C LYS A 5 4.71 -62.81 -9.83
N ARG A 6 4.24 -62.12 -10.85
CA ARG A 6 4.12 -62.68 -12.20
C ARG A 6 4.15 -61.60 -13.28
N ILE A 7 5.14 -61.72 -14.09
CA ILE A 7 5.46 -61.19 -15.40
C ILE A 7 4.62 -61.90 -16.44
N HIS A 8 4.07 -61.21 -17.44
CA HIS A 8 3.86 -61.72 -18.82
C HIS A 8 3.84 -60.46 -19.72
N ALA A 9 4.59 -60.40 -20.49
CA ALA A 9 5.31 -60.34 -21.73
C ALA A 9 4.42 -60.46 -22.98
N MET A 10 4.69 -59.52 -23.90
CA MET A 10 4.66 -59.62 -25.36
C MET A 10 3.29 -59.77 -26.08
N LEU A 11 3.03 -58.82 -26.96
CA LEU A 11 3.04 -59.08 -28.41
C LEU A 11 2.97 -57.80 -29.24
N ILE A 12 3.86 -57.76 -30.19
CA ILE A 12 4.07 -56.78 -31.26
C ILE A 12 2.98 -56.98 -32.32
N ALA A 13 2.40 -55.91 -32.84
CA ALA A 13 1.90 -55.86 -34.20
C ALA A 13 2.03 -54.47 -34.79
N ALA A 14 2.94 -54.32 -35.72
CA ALA A 14 3.08 -53.19 -36.59
C ALA A 14 1.96 -53.14 -37.62
N PHE A 15 1.42 -51.95 -37.83
CA PHE A 15 0.70 -51.64 -39.09
C PHE A 15 1.06 -50.24 -39.54
N LEU A 16 1.76 -50.20 -40.66
CA LEU A 16 2.00 -49.02 -41.47
C LEU A 16 0.71 -48.71 -42.26
N ALA A 17 0.30 -47.45 -42.30
CA ALA A 17 -0.03 -46.76 -43.55
C ALA A 17 -0.68 -45.40 -43.35
N VAL A 18 -0.10 -44.46 -44.03
CA VAL A 18 -0.67 -43.42 -44.92
C VAL A 18 -1.11 -42.07 -44.31
N CYS A 19 -0.35 -41.09 -44.71
CA CYS A 19 -0.61 -39.65 -44.71
C CYS A 19 -2.00 -39.24 -45.17
N VAL A 20 -2.65 -38.31 -44.46
CA VAL A 20 -3.46 -37.26 -45.07
C VAL A 20 -3.19 -35.97 -44.34
N LEU A 21 -2.66 -34.99 -45.08
CA LEU A 21 -2.56 -33.59 -44.75
C LEU A 21 -3.97 -33.00 -44.54
N GLY A 22 -4.30 -32.64 -43.34
CA GLY A 22 -5.48 -31.86 -43.00
C GLY A 22 -5.07 -30.73 -42.06
N ALA A 23 -4.81 -29.56 -42.64
CA ALA A 23 -4.72 -28.33 -41.86
C ALA A 23 -6.12 -28.01 -41.31
N GLY A 24 -6.36 -28.43 -40.07
CA GLY A 24 -7.53 -28.05 -39.30
C GLY A 24 -7.06 -27.17 -38.15
N CYS A 25 -7.18 -25.84 -38.29
CA CYS A 25 -7.18 -24.94 -37.17
C CYS A 25 -8.39 -25.27 -36.28
N THR A 26 -8.20 -26.06 -35.26
CA THR A 26 -9.14 -26.14 -34.15
C THR A 26 -8.94 -24.93 -33.26
N SER A 27 -9.75 -23.89 -33.52
CA SER A 27 -9.99 -22.85 -32.55
C SER A 27 -10.56 -23.51 -31.29
N GLN A 28 -9.75 -23.59 -30.26
CA GLN A 28 -10.18 -23.94 -28.92
C GLN A 28 -11.13 -22.84 -28.47
N PRO A 29 -12.36 -23.11 -28.01
CA PRO A 29 -13.18 -22.06 -27.42
C PRO A 29 -12.47 -21.58 -26.16
N GLU A 30 -12.00 -20.34 -26.19
CA GLU A 30 -11.63 -19.61 -24.99
C GLU A 30 -12.87 -19.59 -24.11
N GLY A 31 -12.78 -20.27 -22.95
CA GLY A 31 -13.75 -20.11 -21.89
C GLY A 31 -13.86 -18.63 -21.53
N PRO A 32 -15.00 -18.19 -20.95
CA PRO A 32 -15.16 -16.79 -20.54
C PRO A 32 -14.02 -16.45 -19.59
N GLY A 33 -13.03 -15.72 -20.11
CA GLY A 33 -11.98 -15.13 -19.31
C GLY A 33 -12.66 -14.24 -18.29
N THR A 34 -12.47 -14.56 -17.02
CA THR A 34 -12.78 -13.64 -15.92
C THR A 34 -12.16 -12.31 -16.31
N PRO A 35 -12.91 -11.22 -16.40
CA PRO A 35 -12.32 -9.92 -16.68
C PRO A 35 -11.25 -9.69 -15.60
N THR A 36 -10.00 -9.63 -16.02
CA THR A 36 -8.93 -9.12 -15.16
C THR A 36 -9.31 -7.68 -14.92
N GLU A 37 -9.87 -7.38 -13.75
CA GLU A 37 -10.07 -6.01 -13.32
C GLU A 37 -8.70 -5.34 -13.37
N THR A 38 -8.55 -4.41 -14.29
CA THR A 38 -7.42 -3.48 -14.28
C THR A 38 -7.50 -2.79 -12.93
N PRO A 39 -6.46 -2.87 -12.06
CA PRO A 39 -6.48 -2.17 -10.78
C PRO A 39 -6.83 -0.71 -11.05
N ALA A 40 -7.85 -0.19 -10.37
CA ALA A 40 -8.12 1.24 -10.39
C ALA A 40 -6.82 1.96 -9.99
N PRO A 41 -6.49 3.11 -10.61
CA PRO A 41 -5.34 3.89 -10.19
C PRO A 41 -5.47 4.18 -8.69
N ALA A 42 -4.39 4.00 -7.94
CA ALA A 42 -4.35 4.31 -6.52
C ALA A 42 -4.75 5.78 -6.33
N GLU A 43 -5.76 6.03 -5.52
CA GLU A 43 -6.20 7.39 -5.20
C GLU A 43 -5.22 8.02 -4.22
N GLU A 44 -4.93 9.32 -4.41
CA GLU A 44 -4.06 10.09 -3.52
C GLU A 44 -4.88 11.10 -2.73
N PHE A 45 -4.71 11.10 -1.42
CA PHE A 45 -5.41 11.98 -0.50
C PHE A 45 -4.41 12.82 0.27
N ALA A 46 -4.68 14.13 0.35
CA ALA A 46 -3.86 15.08 1.10
C ALA A 46 -4.67 15.70 2.25
N PHE A 47 -4.07 15.74 3.42
CA PHE A 47 -4.66 16.23 4.68
C PHE A 47 -3.75 17.29 5.31
N ASN A 48 -4.34 18.15 6.11
CA ASN A 48 -3.63 19.23 6.82
C ASN A 48 -4.24 19.49 8.20
N GLU A 49 -3.82 20.53 8.88
CA GLU A 49 -4.26 20.87 10.24
C GLU A 49 -5.78 20.99 10.39
N THR A 50 -6.51 21.33 9.31
CA THR A 50 -7.98 21.46 9.35
C THR A 50 -8.68 20.12 9.43
N ASP A 51 -8.01 19.04 9.12
CA ASP A 51 -8.51 17.67 9.16
C ASP A 51 -8.30 17.00 10.53
N ASN A 52 -7.80 17.75 11.51
CA ASN A 52 -7.54 17.22 12.84
C ASN A 52 -8.79 16.61 13.48
N ASN A 53 -8.63 15.44 14.12
CA ASN A 53 -9.68 14.65 14.77
C ASN A 53 -10.80 14.17 13.81
N THR A 54 -10.49 13.98 12.54
CA THR A 54 -11.44 13.46 11.56
C THR A 54 -11.26 11.96 11.31
N ASN A 55 -12.32 11.35 10.76
CA ASN A 55 -12.30 9.98 10.24
C ASN A 55 -12.64 10.03 8.74
N VAL A 56 -11.81 9.37 7.93
CA VAL A 56 -11.94 9.33 6.47
C VAL A 56 -11.98 7.87 6.01
N THR A 57 -12.87 7.56 5.05
CA THR A 57 -12.92 6.24 4.43
C THR A 57 -12.13 6.26 3.14
N LEU A 58 -11.22 5.30 2.98
CA LEU A 58 -10.30 5.16 1.83
C LEU A 58 -10.35 3.73 1.30
N GLN A 59 -10.01 3.57 0.02
CA GLN A 59 -9.79 2.24 -0.55
C GLN A 59 -8.39 1.73 -0.20
N ALA A 60 -8.25 0.42 -0.02
CA ALA A 60 -6.93 -0.20 0.10
C ALA A 60 -6.07 0.10 -1.13
N GLY A 61 -4.82 0.48 -0.92
CA GLY A 61 -3.91 0.96 -1.95
C GLY A 61 -3.87 2.47 -2.15
N SER A 62 -4.75 3.24 -1.46
CA SER A 62 -4.71 4.71 -1.51
C SER A 62 -3.45 5.28 -0.88
N GLY A 63 -2.89 6.32 -1.50
CA GLY A 63 -1.84 7.16 -0.93
C GLY A 63 -2.42 8.18 0.06
N ILE A 64 -1.70 8.42 1.13
CA ILE A 64 -2.05 9.38 2.19
C ILE A 64 -0.87 10.32 2.38
N THR A 65 -1.09 11.61 2.14
CA THR A 65 -0.11 12.64 2.40
C THR A 65 -0.62 13.58 3.50
N ILE A 66 0.17 13.79 4.55
CA ILE A 66 -0.18 14.67 5.68
C ILE A 66 0.79 15.83 5.71
N HIS A 67 0.25 17.06 5.65
CA HIS A 67 0.99 18.30 5.67
C HIS A 67 0.72 19.06 6.96
N LEU A 68 1.73 19.28 7.79
CA LEU A 68 1.60 20.08 9.01
C LEU A 68 2.65 21.18 9.03
N ALA A 69 2.23 22.40 9.38
CA ALA A 69 3.14 23.52 9.52
C ALA A 69 4.17 23.24 10.61
N GLU A 70 5.45 23.50 10.30
CA GLU A 70 6.56 23.26 11.20
C GLU A 70 7.59 24.41 11.12
N ASN A 71 8.18 24.76 12.25
CA ASN A 71 9.31 25.67 12.26
C ASN A 71 10.49 25.10 13.06
N PRO A 72 11.38 24.33 12.42
CA PRO A 72 12.51 23.68 13.08
C PRO A 72 13.50 24.69 13.70
N THR A 73 13.53 25.94 13.23
CA THR A 73 14.45 26.97 13.74
C THR A 73 14.14 27.37 15.19
N THR A 74 12.92 27.06 15.67
CA THR A 74 12.51 27.31 17.07
C THR A 74 12.88 26.13 17.98
N GLY A 75 13.34 25.00 17.40
CA GLY A 75 13.57 23.74 18.07
C GLY A 75 12.30 22.92 18.26
N TYR A 76 11.14 23.42 17.83
CA TYR A 76 9.90 22.66 17.81
C TYR A 76 9.79 21.89 16.49
N GLY A 77 9.23 20.69 16.60
CA GLY A 77 8.93 19.83 15.47
C GLY A 77 7.80 18.87 15.79
N TRP A 78 7.27 18.26 14.77
CA TRP A 78 6.28 17.21 14.91
C TRP A 78 6.94 15.86 15.21
N ASN A 79 6.48 15.19 16.23
CA ASN A 79 6.87 13.84 16.59
C ASN A 79 5.68 12.90 16.38
N VAL A 80 5.79 11.98 15.43
CA VAL A 80 4.75 10.98 15.16
C VAL A 80 4.71 10.00 16.32
N THR A 81 3.57 9.92 16.99
CA THR A 81 3.34 9.06 18.15
C THR A 81 2.63 7.76 17.78
N SER A 82 1.87 7.77 16.68
CA SER A 82 1.21 6.59 16.11
C SER A 82 1.07 6.73 14.59
N ALA A 83 1.32 5.65 13.87
CA ALA A 83 0.97 5.48 12.46
C ALA A 83 0.47 4.03 12.25
N ARG A 84 -0.37 3.57 13.17
CA ARG A 84 -0.83 2.19 13.22
C ARG A 84 -1.70 1.85 12.01
N GLY A 85 -1.40 0.72 11.35
CA GLY A 85 -2.13 0.23 10.19
C GLY A 85 -1.81 0.97 8.88
N LEU A 86 -0.90 1.94 8.92
CA LEU A 86 -0.40 2.65 7.75
C LEU A 86 1.01 2.15 7.39
N GLN A 87 1.27 2.00 6.11
CA GLN A 87 2.61 1.70 5.62
C GLN A 87 3.36 3.01 5.34
N TYR A 88 4.45 3.24 6.05
CA TYR A 88 5.32 4.40 5.83
C TYR A 88 5.99 4.34 4.45
N VAL A 89 5.99 5.46 3.76
CA VAL A 89 6.63 5.63 2.45
C VAL A 89 7.81 6.58 2.56
N ASN A 90 7.56 7.82 3.01
CA ASN A 90 8.56 8.87 3.10
C ASN A 90 8.11 9.98 4.05
N ASP A 91 9.04 10.82 4.50
CA ASP A 91 8.76 12.13 5.06
C ASP A 91 9.79 13.15 4.63
N THR A 92 9.41 14.43 4.60
CA THR A 92 10.29 15.52 4.23
C THR A 92 9.84 16.85 4.83
N PHE A 93 10.78 17.73 5.13
CA PHE A 93 10.49 19.13 5.46
C PHE A 93 10.58 19.97 4.19
N ILE A 94 9.51 20.68 3.86
CA ILE A 94 9.41 21.59 2.73
C ILE A 94 9.63 23.03 3.26
N PRO A 95 10.77 23.66 2.96
CA PRO A 95 11.04 25.01 3.41
C PRO A 95 10.11 26.03 2.71
N PRO A 96 9.87 27.21 3.31
CA PRO A 96 9.07 28.24 2.68
C PRO A 96 9.79 28.84 1.47
N GLU A 97 9.03 29.18 0.44
CA GLU A 97 9.57 29.81 -0.78
C GLU A 97 10.14 31.22 -0.54
N THR A 98 9.83 31.85 0.59
CA THR A 98 10.20 33.22 0.89
C THR A 98 11.71 33.44 1.08
N GLY A 99 12.49 32.40 1.30
CA GLY A 99 13.93 32.49 1.60
C GLY A 99 14.29 33.26 2.88
N LEU A 100 13.29 33.62 3.71
CA LEU A 100 13.51 34.32 4.97
C LEU A 100 14.12 33.36 6.00
N VAL A 101 15.19 33.82 6.64
CA VAL A 101 15.82 33.12 7.76
C VAL A 101 14.83 33.00 8.92
N GLY A 102 14.63 31.82 9.46
CA GLY A 102 13.72 31.58 10.58
C GLY A 102 12.24 31.42 10.22
N ALA A 103 11.90 31.47 8.94
CA ALA A 103 10.55 31.19 8.51
C ALA A 103 10.24 29.70 8.67
N GLY A 104 9.01 29.39 9.11
CA GLY A 104 8.49 28.02 9.14
C GLY A 104 8.18 27.50 7.74
N GLY A 105 8.12 26.20 7.59
CA GLY A 105 7.70 25.48 6.39
C GLY A 105 6.62 24.48 6.70
N VAL A 106 6.61 23.38 5.98
CA VAL A 106 5.65 22.30 6.13
C VAL A 106 6.41 20.98 6.25
N HIS A 107 6.07 20.18 7.23
CA HIS A 107 6.47 18.77 7.27
C HIS A 107 5.42 17.94 6.55
N GLU A 108 5.88 17.13 5.62
CA GLU A 108 5.07 16.22 4.83
C GLU A 108 5.42 14.78 5.19
N TRP A 109 4.41 13.98 5.50
CA TRP A 109 4.53 12.53 5.63
C TRP A 109 3.70 11.85 4.56
N GLN A 110 4.26 10.80 3.99
CA GLN A 110 3.61 9.96 2.98
C GLN A 110 3.45 8.55 3.51
N TYR A 111 2.22 8.05 3.45
CA TYR A 111 1.84 6.70 3.81
C TYR A 111 1.01 6.03 2.72
N LEU A 112 0.89 4.71 2.80
CA LEU A 112 -0.01 3.91 1.99
C LEU A 112 -1.04 3.24 2.91
N ALA A 113 -2.31 3.29 2.52
CA ALA A 113 -3.40 2.55 3.13
C ALA A 113 -3.32 1.07 2.66
N ALA A 114 -2.37 0.30 3.21
CA ALA A 114 -2.00 -1.01 2.66
C ALA A 114 -3.02 -2.10 2.97
N GLU A 115 -3.63 -2.07 4.16
CA GLU A 115 -4.49 -3.14 4.65
C GLU A 115 -5.86 -2.63 5.06
N LYS A 116 -6.91 -3.44 4.78
CA LYS A 116 -8.28 -3.15 5.20
C LYS A 116 -8.41 -3.13 6.72
N GLY A 117 -9.23 -2.22 7.21
CA GLY A 117 -9.50 -2.06 8.63
C GLY A 117 -9.41 -0.62 9.11
N THR A 118 -9.21 -0.43 10.41
CA THR A 118 -9.04 0.89 11.02
C THR A 118 -7.56 1.19 11.21
N SER A 119 -7.12 2.31 10.66
CA SER A 119 -5.76 2.84 10.77
C SER A 119 -5.77 4.22 11.43
N GLU A 120 -4.63 4.63 11.97
CA GLU A 120 -4.51 5.85 12.75
C GLU A 120 -3.19 6.54 12.47
N PHE A 121 -3.23 7.85 12.33
CA PHE A 121 -2.05 8.71 12.40
C PHE A 121 -2.21 9.69 13.56
N SER A 122 -1.16 9.83 14.38
CA SER A 122 -1.12 10.81 15.49
C SER A 122 0.28 11.37 15.63
N ALA A 123 0.36 12.69 15.86
CA ALA A 123 1.59 13.39 16.10
C ALA A 123 1.40 14.47 17.16
N ILE A 124 2.47 14.84 17.87
CA ILE A 124 2.53 15.95 18.81
C ILE A 124 3.58 16.95 18.36
N TYR A 125 3.29 18.24 18.52
CA TYR A 125 4.22 19.32 18.22
C TYR A 125 4.94 19.78 19.49
N GLY A 126 6.23 19.56 19.55
CA GLY A 126 7.00 19.83 20.76
C GLY A 126 8.50 19.82 20.50
N ARG A 127 9.28 20.02 21.56
CA ARG A 127 10.74 19.89 21.52
C ARG A 127 11.14 18.49 21.93
N PRO A 128 11.95 17.76 21.15
CA PRO A 128 12.26 16.35 21.41
C PRO A 128 13.02 16.10 22.71
N TRP A 129 13.63 17.13 23.30
CA TRP A 129 14.36 17.03 24.57
C TRP A 129 13.53 17.44 25.78
N GLU A 130 12.29 17.90 25.59
CA GLU A 130 11.35 18.25 26.67
C GLU A 130 10.41 17.08 26.95
N ASN A 131 10.02 16.94 28.22
CA ASN A 131 9.04 15.92 28.57
C ASN A 131 7.65 16.30 28.05
N VAL A 132 6.93 15.34 27.51
CA VAL A 132 5.54 15.49 27.12
C VAL A 132 4.69 15.75 28.36
N THR A 133 3.97 16.85 28.38
CA THR A 133 3.14 17.31 29.50
C THR A 133 1.67 17.05 29.32
N GLY A 134 1.25 16.73 28.07
CA GLY A 134 -0.14 16.55 27.66
C GLY A 134 -0.85 17.84 27.22
N ASN A 135 -0.12 18.97 27.19
CA ASN A 135 -0.64 20.27 26.73
C ASN A 135 -0.09 20.67 25.35
N GLU A 136 0.68 19.78 24.71
CA GLU A 136 1.26 20.00 23.39
C GLU A 136 0.14 20.08 22.34
N THR A 137 0.40 20.83 21.26
CA THR A 137 -0.48 20.77 20.09
C THR A 137 -0.42 19.34 19.53
N ALA A 138 -1.58 18.72 19.39
CA ALA A 138 -1.72 17.38 18.85
C ALA A 138 -2.50 17.39 17.55
N PHE A 139 -2.12 16.50 16.65
CA PHE A 139 -2.83 16.18 15.42
C PHE A 139 -3.11 14.70 15.39
N SER A 140 -4.35 14.33 15.03
CA SER A 140 -4.74 12.94 14.87
C SER A 140 -5.77 12.76 13.78
N MET A 141 -5.70 11.65 13.07
CA MET A 141 -6.69 11.21 12.10
C MET A 141 -6.92 9.72 12.21
N THR A 142 -8.13 9.30 11.90
CA THR A 142 -8.50 7.89 11.77
C THR A 142 -8.91 7.61 10.33
N PHE A 143 -8.49 6.47 9.81
CA PHE A 143 -8.81 6.02 8.46
C PHE A 143 -9.55 4.69 8.53
N THR A 144 -10.70 4.61 7.86
CA THR A 144 -11.40 3.34 7.61
C THR A 144 -11.01 2.87 6.22
N ILE A 145 -10.27 1.77 6.12
CA ILE A 145 -9.74 1.26 4.85
C ILE A 145 -10.61 0.08 4.39
N GLU A 146 -11.17 0.19 3.18
CA GLU A 146 -12.11 -0.79 2.58
C GLU A 146 -11.52 -1.54 1.36
#